data_57338830496890081dcd5566cff267f4
#
_entry.id   57338830496890081dcd5566cff267f4
#
_cell.length_a   1.000
_cell.length_b   1.000
_cell.length_c   1.000
_cell.angle_alpha   90.00
_cell.angle_beta   90.00
_cell.angle_gamma   90.00
#
_symmetry.space_group_name_H-M   'P 1'
#
loop_
_entity.id
_entity.type
_entity.pdbx_description
1 polymer ?
#
loop_
_entity_poly.entity_id
_entity_poly.type
_entity_poly.pdbx_seq_one_letter_code
_entity_poly.pdbx_strand_id
1 'polypeptide(L)'
;IQEIDSGLIVKENDYKIYAKKGKHSITNYSYIFVESDRPGKFNISKVKKLGIPEGTKWSSLQRGKSIQFKGKTINSSQVLGKPRPGRKIGISGDTRPTKQLTRFFSNCDVLIHESTFSKEDKVLAKDRFHSTSVEAAIVAKNSNSNLLLLTHFSSRYIDLKLLEKQARSV
;
A
#
# COMPACT_ATOMS: atom_id res chain seq x y z
N ILE A 1 -19.25 13.11 9.95
CA ILE A 1 -18.01 13.62 9.29
C ILE A 1 -17.00 13.81 10.40
N GLN A 2 -15.81 13.28 10.24
CA GLN A 2 -14.70 13.43 11.18
C GLN A 2 -13.59 14.20 10.48
N GLU A 3 -13.08 15.24 11.10
CA GLU A 3 -11.87 15.92 10.65
C GLU A 3 -10.66 15.02 10.89
N ILE A 4 -9.71 15.02 9.97
CA ILE A 4 -8.49 14.21 10.05
C ILE A 4 -7.25 15.10 10.05
N ASP A 5 -6.18 14.58 10.66
CA ASP A 5 -4.83 15.13 10.54
C ASP A 5 -3.84 14.02 10.12
N SER A 6 -2.58 14.38 9.98
CA SER A 6 -1.53 13.41 9.65
C SER A 6 -1.39 12.35 10.73
N GLY A 7 -1.26 11.09 10.34
CA GLY A 7 -1.08 9.95 11.24
C GLY A 7 -2.00 8.78 10.92
N LEU A 8 -2.22 7.93 11.88
CA LEU A 8 -3.16 6.81 11.78
C LEU A 8 -4.58 7.34 11.90
N ILE A 9 -5.41 7.17 10.87
CA ILE A 9 -6.79 7.66 10.81
C ILE A 9 -7.84 6.56 10.91
N VAL A 10 -7.49 5.33 10.48
CA VAL A 10 -8.37 4.15 10.61
C VAL A 10 -7.52 2.97 11.09
N LYS A 11 -8.04 2.22 12.07
CA LYS A 11 -7.47 0.96 12.54
C LYS A 11 -8.57 -0.06 12.68
N GLU A 12 -8.53 -1.05 11.79
CA GLU A 12 -9.41 -2.21 11.80
C GLU A 12 -8.60 -3.49 12.09
N ASN A 13 -9.28 -4.61 12.21
CA ASN A 13 -8.62 -5.90 12.48
C ASN A 13 -7.67 -6.31 11.35
N ASP A 14 -8.08 -6.05 10.10
CA ASP A 14 -7.40 -6.56 8.91
C ASP A 14 -6.61 -5.48 8.16
N TYR A 15 -6.76 -4.19 8.52
CA TYR A 15 -6.04 -3.11 7.86
C TYR A 15 -5.91 -1.85 8.72
N LYS A 16 -5.02 -0.97 8.29
CA LYS A 16 -4.84 0.40 8.80
C LYS A 16 -4.79 1.38 7.66
N ILE A 17 -5.27 2.60 7.90
CA ILE A 17 -5.12 3.72 6.97
C ILE A 17 -4.38 4.85 7.68
N TYR A 18 -3.37 5.36 7.01
CA TYR A 18 -2.61 6.53 7.46
C TYR A 18 -2.83 7.67 6.48
N ALA A 19 -2.88 8.89 7.01
CA ALA A 19 -2.88 10.12 6.24
C ALA A 19 -1.59 10.91 6.44
N LYS A 20 -1.18 11.68 5.43
CA LYS A 20 -0.06 12.62 5.49
C LYS A 20 -0.41 13.84 4.67
N LYS A 21 -0.28 15.02 5.26
CA LYS A 21 -0.53 16.28 4.56
C LYS A 21 0.37 16.39 3.32
N GLY A 22 -0.26 16.63 2.17
CA GLY A 22 0.38 16.90 0.89
C GLY A 22 0.88 18.36 0.79
N LYS A 23 1.61 18.66 -0.27
CA LYS A 23 2.04 20.02 -0.60
C LYS A 23 1.21 20.52 -1.79
N HIS A 24 0.08 21.15 -1.50
CA HIS A 24 -0.85 21.69 -2.50
C HIS A 24 -1.34 23.08 -2.08
N SER A 25 -2.02 23.80 -2.97
CA SER A 25 -2.54 25.14 -2.74
C SER A 25 -3.65 25.18 -1.67
N ILE A 26 -4.44 24.11 -1.59
CA ILE A 26 -5.45 23.88 -0.55
C ILE A 26 -5.03 22.69 0.32
N THR A 27 -5.65 22.54 1.49
CA THR A 27 -5.39 21.39 2.37
C THR A 27 -5.74 20.09 1.63
N ASN A 28 -4.75 19.23 1.49
CA ASN A 28 -4.84 17.94 0.81
C ASN A 28 -4.05 16.89 1.58
N TYR A 29 -4.49 15.65 1.50
CA TYR A 29 -3.84 14.51 2.16
C TYR A 29 -3.50 13.41 1.16
N SER A 30 -2.32 12.84 1.37
CA SER A 30 -1.92 11.56 0.81
C SER A 30 -2.28 10.45 1.79
N TYR A 31 -2.56 9.25 1.29
CA TYR A 31 -3.01 8.13 2.10
C TYR A 31 -2.17 6.89 1.85
N ILE A 32 -2.05 6.06 2.89
CA ILE A 32 -1.54 4.70 2.77
C ILE A 32 -2.54 3.76 3.41
N PHE A 33 -2.96 2.76 2.64
CA PHE A 33 -3.66 1.58 3.11
C PHE A 33 -2.64 0.46 3.37
N VAL A 34 -2.70 -0.15 4.55
CA VAL A 34 -1.81 -1.25 4.95
C VAL A 34 -2.67 -2.41 5.44
N GLU A 35 -2.68 -3.52 4.69
CA GLU A 35 -3.28 -4.77 5.17
C GLU A 35 -2.44 -5.36 6.30
N SER A 36 -3.08 -6.01 7.25
CA SER A 36 -2.42 -6.85 8.24
C SER A 36 -1.82 -8.10 7.59
N ASP A 37 -0.73 -8.59 8.16
CA ASP A 37 -0.15 -9.86 7.72
C ASP A 37 -1.18 -10.98 7.84
N ARG A 38 -1.22 -11.85 6.83
CA ARG A 38 -2.11 -13.00 6.80
C ARG A 38 -1.37 -14.25 7.29
N PRO A 39 -2.08 -15.16 7.97
CA PRO A 39 -1.51 -16.45 8.31
C PRO A 39 -0.89 -17.16 7.11
N GLY A 40 0.17 -17.88 7.32
CA GLY A 40 0.84 -18.67 6.30
C GLY A 40 -0.06 -19.77 5.73
N LYS A 41 0.40 -20.42 4.67
CA LYS A 41 -0.34 -21.54 4.05
C LYS A 41 -0.53 -22.67 5.06
N PHE A 42 -1.78 -23.12 5.21
CA PHE A 42 -2.14 -24.23 6.09
C PHE A 42 -1.65 -25.56 5.53
N ASN A 43 -0.96 -26.33 6.36
CA ASN A 43 -0.37 -27.62 5.97
C ASN A 43 -1.25 -28.77 6.45
N ILE A 44 -2.11 -29.24 5.57
CA ILE A 44 -3.05 -30.34 5.82
C ILE A 44 -2.32 -31.62 6.27
N SER A 45 -1.19 -31.96 5.65
CA SER A 45 -0.44 -33.15 6.00
C SER A 45 0.10 -33.12 7.45
N LYS A 46 0.56 -31.93 7.89
CA LYS A 46 1.02 -31.79 9.29
C LYS A 46 -0.15 -31.91 10.27
N VAL A 47 -1.31 -31.34 9.97
CA VAL A 47 -2.50 -31.43 10.84
C VAL A 47 -3.00 -32.85 10.94
N LYS A 48 -3.05 -33.58 9.82
CA LYS A 48 -3.41 -35.02 9.80
C LYS A 48 -2.43 -35.84 10.61
N LYS A 49 -1.11 -35.59 10.52
CA LYS A 49 -0.09 -36.29 11.34
C LYS A 49 -0.27 -36.04 12.85
N LEU A 50 -0.79 -34.87 13.25
CA LEU A 50 -1.13 -34.59 14.64
C LEU A 50 -2.43 -35.25 15.10
N GLY A 51 -3.13 -35.98 14.22
CA GLY A 51 -4.38 -36.66 14.49
C GLY A 51 -5.57 -35.74 14.74
N ILE A 52 -5.48 -34.48 14.32
CA ILE A 52 -6.55 -33.50 14.53
C ILE A 52 -7.62 -33.66 13.43
N PRO A 53 -8.88 -33.99 13.79
CA PRO A 53 -9.94 -34.16 12.82
C PRO A 53 -10.30 -32.84 12.15
N GLU A 54 -10.75 -32.92 10.90
CA GLU A 54 -11.24 -31.78 10.15
C GLU A 54 -12.45 -31.15 10.85
N GLY A 55 -12.56 -29.81 10.77
CA GLY A 55 -13.66 -29.04 11.36
C GLY A 55 -13.18 -27.75 12.03
N THR A 56 -13.89 -27.32 13.06
CA THR A 56 -13.67 -26.02 13.74
C THR A 56 -12.26 -25.81 14.27
N LYS A 57 -11.59 -26.88 14.69
CA LYS A 57 -10.19 -26.84 15.16
C LYS A 57 -9.24 -26.46 14.01
N TRP A 58 -9.44 -26.97 12.80
CA TRP A 58 -8.67 -26.58 11.62
C TRP A 58 -8.90 -25.11 11.29
N SER A 59 -10.16 -24.66 11.31
CA SER A 59 -10.51 -23.25 11.06
C SER A 59 -9.84 -22.30 12.07
N SER A 60 -9.73 -22.73 13.35
CA SER A 60 -9.02 -21.95 14.36
C SER A 60 -7.53 -21.87 14.07
N LEU A 61 -6.88 -22.99 13.76
CA LEU A 61 -5.47 -23.05 13.38
C LEU A 61 -5.19 -22.25 12.11
N GLN A 62 -6.05 -22.33 11.09
CA GLN A 62 -5.95 -21.54 9.85
C GLN A 62 -5.96 -20.04 10.10
N ARG A 63 -6.73 -19.58 11.09
CA ARG A 63 -6.80 -18.17 11.52
C ARG A 63 -5.67 -17.76 12.47
N GLY A 64 -4.64 -18.62 12.65
CA GLY A 64 -3.50 -18.31 13.50
C GLY A 64 -3.73 -18.53 14.99
N LYS A 65 -4.89 -19.08 15.41
CA LYS A 65 -5.20 -19.36 16.82
C LYS A 65 -4.66 -20.72 17.25
N SER A 66 -4.16 -20.80 18.48
CA SER A 66 -3.82 -22.08 19.10
C SER A 66 -5.08 -22.83 19.56
N ILE A 67 -5.02 -24.15 19.65
CA ILE A 67 -6.11 -25.01 20.10
C ILE A 67 -5.66 -25.96 21.21
N GLN A 68 -6.61 -26.45 22.01
CA GLN A 68 -6.40 -27.57 22.92
C GLN A 68 -6.84 -28.87 22.23
N PHE A 69 -5.95 -29.87 22.20
CA PHE A 69 -6.24 -31.20 21.63
C PHE A 69 -5.53 -32.29 22.39
N LYS A 70 -6.27 -33.29 22.89
CA LYS A 70 -5.76 -34.40 23.69
C LYS A 70 -4.83 -33.96 24.84
N GLY A 71 -5.25 -32.97 25.61
CA GLY A 71 -4.48 -32.44 26.76
C GLY A 71 -3.24 -31.62 26.39
N LYS A 72 -2.99 -31.35 25.10
CA LYS A 72 -1.85 -30.56 24.61
C LYS A 72 -2.31 -29.27 23.92
N THR A 73 -1.54 -28.21 24.07
CA THR A 73 -1.71 -26.98 23.28
C THR A 73 -1.02 -27.14 21.93
N ILE A 74 -1.77 -27.06 20.85
CA ILE A 74 -1.24 -27.05 19.49
C ILE A 74 -1.21 -25.61 19.00
N ASN A 75 -0.01 -25.11 18.78
CA ASN A 75 0.18 -23.76 18.23
C ASN A 75 -0.02 -23.76 16.71
N SER A 76 -0.67 -22.75 16.19
CA SER A 76 -0.91 -22.59 14.74
C SER A 76 0.38 -22.60 13.93
N SER A 77 1.50 -22.10 14.47
CA SER A 77 2.82 -22.12 13.83
C SER A 77 3.33 -23.53 13.48
N GLN A 78 2.85 -24.57 14.16
CA GLN A 78 3.21 -25.97 13.86
C GLN A 78 2.62 -26.45 12.53
N VAL A 79 1.52 -25.85 12.09
CA VAL A 79 0.74 -26.27 10.92
C VAL A 79 0.59 -25.18 9.85
N LEU A 80 1.04 -23.97 10.14
CA LEU A 80 1.09 -22.86 9.18
C LEU A 80 2.51 -22.72 8.63
N GLY A 81 2.61 -22.28 7.39
CA GLY A 81 3.85 -21.78 6.79
C GLY A 81 4.20 -20.39 7.32
N LYS A 82 5.21 -19.76 6.70
CA LYS A 82 5.56 -18.36 7.00
C LYS A 82 4.36 -17.42 6.77
N PRO A 83 4.16 -16.42 7.64
CA PRO A 83 3.16 -15.39 7.39
C PRO A 83 3.34 -14.75 6.01
N ARG A 84 2.25 -14.36 5.40
CA ARG A 84 2.24 -13.66 4.12
C ARG A 84 2.04 -12.17 4.40
N PRO A 85 2.98 -11.31 3.99
CA PRO A 85 2.84 -9.88 4.19
C PRO A 85 1.52 -9.35 3.62
N GLY A 86 0.90 -8.45 4.35
CA GLY A 86 -0.21 -7.67 3.84
C GLY A 86 0.23 -6.74 2.72
N ARG A 87 -0.72 -6.25 1.92
CA ARG A 87 -0.46 -5.30 0.83
C ARG A 87 -0.40 -3.88 1.37
N LYS A 88 0.44 -3.06 0.73
CA LYS A 88 0.56 -1.64 1.03
C LYS A 88 0.29 -0.82 -0.23
N ILE A 89 -0.74 0.03 -0.18
CA ILE A 89 -1.15 0.87 -1.30
C ILE A 89 -1.03 2.32 -0.88
N GLY A 90 -0.27 3.10 -1.65
CA GLY A 90 -0.14 4.55 -1.47
C GLY A 90 -0.99 5.31 -2.49
N ILE A 91 -1.60 6.42 -2.07
CA ILE A 91 -2.36 7.34 -2.93
C ILE A 91 -1.89 8.76 -2.61
N SER A 92 -1.37 9.48 -3.60
CA SER A 92 -0.77 10.80 -3.36
C SER A 92 -1.79 11.91 -3.10
N GLY A 93 -2.99 11.83 -3.72
CA GLY A 93 -3.78 13.04 -3.92
C GLY A 93 -2.99 14.06 -4.75
N ASP A 94 -3.51 15.29 -4.87
CA ASP A 94 -2.85 16.36 -5.62
C ASP A 94 -1.71 16.94 -4.79
N THR A 95 -0.47 16.92 -5.30
CA THR A 95 0.67 17.35 -4.49
C THR A 95 1.93 17.61 -5.30
N ARG A 96 2.76 18.52 -4.80
CA ARG A 96 4.19 18.53 -5.16
C ARG A 96 4.92 17.38 -4.48
N PRO A 97 5.91 16.76 -5.14
CA PRO A 97 6.75 15.77 -4.48
C PRO A 97 7.55 16.42 -3.34
N THR A 98 7.65 15.71 -2.22
CA THR A 98 8.46 16.09 -1.07
C THR A 98 9.20 14.88 -0.52
N LYS A 99 10.35 15.12 0.12
CA LYS A 99 11.09 14.05 0.81
C LYS A 99 10.23 13.34 1.88
N GLN A 100 9.33 14.08 2.54
CA GLN A 100 8.43 13.50 3.54
C GLN A 100 7.42 12.53 2.92
N LEU A 101 6.81 12.89 1.78
CA LEU A 101 5.89 12.01 1.06
C LEU A 101 6.61 10.80 0.46
N THR A 102 7.82 10.97 -0.08
CA THR A 102 8.62 9.84 -0.56
C THR A 102 8.87 8.82 0.56
N ARG A 103 9.25 9.27 1.77
CA ARG A 103 9.40 8.38 2.93
C ARG A 103 8.07 7.77 3.39
N PHE A 104 6.99 8.53 3.33
CA PHE A 104 5.66 8.05 3.68
C PHE A 104 5.23 6.88 2.80
N PHE A 105 5.51 6.92 1.48
CA PHE A 105 5.22 5.86 0.53
C PHE A 105 6.23 4.70 0.52
N SER A 106 7.18 4.65 1.45
CA SER A 106 8.22 3.61 1.44
C SER A 106 7.64 2.20 1.33
N ASN A 107 8.18 1.42 0.37
CA ASN A 107 7.85 0.01 0.12
C ASN A 107 6.34 -0.23 -0.13
N CYS A 108 5.66 0.64 -0.88
CA CYS A 108 4.32 0.35 -1.35
C CYS A 108 4.34 -0.75 -2.42
N ASP A 109 3.40 -1.71 -2.35
CA ASP A 109 3.17 -2.65 -3.45
C ASP A 109 2.64 -1.90 -4.68
N VAL A 110 1.77 -0.90 -4.45
CA VAL A 110 1.25 -0.01 -5.48
C VAL A 110 1.30 1.42 -4.95
N LEU A 111 1.84 2.32 -5.74
CA LEU A 111 1.74 3.77 -5.54
C LEU A 111 0.89 4.37 -6.67
N ILE A 112 -0.26 4.92 -6.32
CA ILE A 112 -1.11 5.71 -7.22
C ILE A 112 -0.70 7.17 -7.00
N HIS A 113 -0.07 7.78 -8.00
CA HIS A 113 0.46 9.14 -7.87
C HIS A 113 -0.08 10.04 -8.96
N GLU A 114 -0.44 11.27 -8.59
CA GLU A 114 -0.79 12.28 -9.57
C GLU A 114 0.37 12.57 -10.51
N SER A 115 0.06 12.87 -11.75
CA SER A 115 1.00 13.22 -12.80
C SER A 115 0.34 14.21 -13.78
N THR A 116 -0.12 15.30 -13.21
CA THR A 116 -0.92 16.30 -13.91
C THR A 116 -0.21 16.84 -15.15
N PHE A 117 1.12 16.92 -15.10
CA PHE A 117 1.92 17.58 -16.13
C PHE A 117 3.02 16.70 -16.72
N SER A 118 3.41 17.04 -17.96
CA SER A 118 4.59 16.48 -18.62
C SER A 118 5.88 17.07 -18.03
N LYS A 119 7.03 16.50 -18.39
CA LYS A 119 8.35 17.02 -18.01
C LYS A 119 8.58 18.45 -18.51
N GLU A 120 8.08 18.77 -19.69
CA GLU A 120 8.19 20.08 -20.33
C GLU A 120 7.44 21.15 -19.54
N ASP A 121 6.31 20.78 -18.94
CA ASP A 121 5.46 21.67 -18.13
C ASP A 121 5.88 21.76 -16.65
N LYS A 122 7.12 21.43 -16.31
CA LYS A 122 7.63 21.40 -14.92
C LYS A 122 7.46 22.71 -14.17
N VAL A 123 7.62 23.86 -14.84
CA VAL A 123 7.41 25.17 -14.23
C VAL A 123 5.95 25.31 -13.81
N LEU A 124 5.03 25.01 -14.73
CA LEU A 124 3.60 25.06 -14.47
C LEU A 124 3.19 24.09 -13.36
N ALA A 125 3.77 22.87 -13.34
CA ALA A 125 3.54 21.91 -12.27
C ALA A 125 3.91 22.49 -10.89
N LYS A 126 5.03 23.21 -10.81
CA LYS A 126 5.47 23.89 -9.59
C LYS A 126 4.51 25.00 -9.18
N ASP A 127 4.11 25.85 -10.12
CA ASP A 127 3.25 27.01 -9.85
C ASP A 127 1.82 26.59 -9.44
N ARG A 128 1.34 25.46 -9.97
CA ARG A 128 0.02 24.91 -9.68
C ARG A 128 0.03 23.88 -8.54
N PHE A 129 1.17 23.65 -7.91
CA PHE A 129 1.34 22.67 -6.81
C PHE A 129 1.01 21.22 -7.18
N HIS A 130 1.29 20.84 -8.44
CA HIS A 130 1.15 19.48 -8.96
C HIS A 130 2.48 18.85 -9.32
N SER A 131 2.44 17.56 -9.67
CA SER A 131 3.61 16.79 -10.09
C SER A 131 3.65 16.60 -11.61
N THR A 132 4.85 16.43 -12.14
CA THR A 132 5.04 15.87 -13.49
C THR A 132 5.11 14.34 -13.43
N SER A 133 4.90 13.68 -14.57
CA SER A 133 5.03 12.21 -14.69
C SER A 133 6.42 11.71 -14.30
N VAL A 134 7.48 12.46 -14.63
CA VAL A 134 8.86 12.17 -14.22
C VAL A 134 9.03 12.29 -12.71
N GLU A 135 8.48 13.34 -12.11
CA GLU A 135 8.54 13.53 -10.65
C GLU A 135 7.79 12.43 -9.90
N ALA A 136 6.63 12.00 -10.40
CA ALA A 136 5.89 10.85 -9.85
C ALA A 136 6.74 9.55 -9.91
N ALA A 137 7.42 9.31 -11.03
CA ALA A 137 8.31 8.17 -11.18
C ALA A 137 9.52 8.22 -10.24
N ILE A 138 10.12 9.40 -10.04
CA ILE A 138 11.20 9.60 -9.07
C ILE A 138 10.72 9.31 -7.64
N VAL A 139 9.50 9.73 -7.27
CA VAL A 139 8.92 9.39 -5.96
C VAL A 139 8.76 7.89 -5.82
N ALA A 140 8.20 7.20 -6.83
CA ALA A 140 8.02 5.75 -6.81
C ALA A 140 9.35 4.99 -6.66
N LYS A 141 10.36 5.38 -7.45
CA LYS A 141 11.71 4.80 -7.39
C LYS A 141 12.36 5.00 -6.03
N ASN A 142 12.37 6.23 -5.52
CA ASN A 142 13.00 6.58 -4.25
C ASN A 142 12.24 6.05 -3.02
N SER A 143 10.96 5.74 -3.15
CA SER A 143 10.16 5.09 -2.12
C SER A 143 10.24 3.56 -2.20
N ASN A 144 10.96 2.99 -3.17
CA ASN A 144 11.01 1.54 -3.42
C ASN A 144 9.62 0.93 -3.60
N SER A 145 8.73 1.64 -4.32
CA SER A 145 7.40 1.13 -4.65
C SER A 145 7.48 0.16 -5.82
N ASN A 146 6.75 -0.98 -5.74
CA ASN A 146 6.86 -2.05 -6.74
C ASN A 146 6.15 -1.70 -8.07
N LEU A 147 5.03 -0.98 -7.98
CA LEU A 147 4.24 -0.56 -9.14
C LEU A 147 3.82 0.90 -8.97
N LEU A 148 4.01 1.71 -10.01
CA LEU A 148 3.48 3.06 -10.11
C LEU A 148 2.28 3.08 -11.05
N LEU A 149 1.16 3.63 -10.58
CA LEU A 149 0.02 4.00 -11.41
C LEU A 149 -0.07 5.52 -11.47
N LEU A 150 0.02 6.07 -12.68
CA LEU A 150 -0.15 7.50 -12.90
C LEU A 150 -1.64 7.84 -12.99
N THR A 151 -2.02 8.99 -12.41
CA THR A 151 -3.41 9.47 -12.39
C THR A 151 -3.45 11.00 -12.46
N HIS A 152 -4.64 11.58 -12.48
CA HIS A 152 -4.87 13.02 -12.44
C HIS A 152 -4.17 13.77 -13.58
N PHE A 153 -4.41 13.34 -14.83
CA PHE A 153 -3.83 13.95 -16.01
C PHE A 153 -4.54 15.25 -16.39
N SER A 154 -3.78 16.28 -16.77
CA SER A 154 -4.36 17.51 -17.32
C SER A 154 -5.06 17.22 -18.65
N SER A 155 -6.23 17.80 -18.85
CA SER A 155 -7.00 17.70 -20.11
C SER A 155 -6.27 18.24 -21.35
N ARG A 156 -5.15 18.94 -21.17
CA ARG A 156 -4.29 19.40 -22.28
C ARG A 156 -3.62 18.27 -23.04
N TYR A 157 -3.44 17.10 -22.42
CA TYR A 157 -2.79 15.94 -23.05
C TYR A 157 -3.85 15.01 -23.63
N ILE A 158 -3.95 14.97 -24.94
CA ILE A 158 -4.84 14.05 -25.68
C ILE A 158 -4.24 12.65 -25.67
N ASP A 159 -2.91 12.53 -25.86
CA ASP A 159 -2.19 11.26 -25.80
C ASP A 159 -1.38 11.14 -24.49
N LEU A 160 -1.80 10.24 -23.64
CA LEU A 160 -1.14 9.98 -22.35
C LEU A 160 0.14 9.14 -22.49
N LYS A 161 0.41 8.57 -23.67
CA LYS A 161 1.65 7.80 -23.93
C LYS A 161 2.91 8.63 -23.71
N LEU A 162 2.81 9.95 -23.93
CA LEU A 162 3.92 10.87 -23.63
C LEU A 162 4.30 10.80 -22.15
N LEU A 163 3.32 10.92 -21.26
CA LEU A 163 3.55 10.92 -19.80
C LEU A 163 4.06 9.55 -19.32
N GLU A 164 3.49 8.47 -19.85
CA GLU A 164 3.94 7.11 -19.56
C GLU A 164 5.40 6.91 -20.00
N LYS A 165 5.76 7.29 -21.25
CA LYS A 165 7.14 7.20 -21.77
C LYS A 165 8.12 7.98 -20.90
N GLN A 166 7.75 9.20 -20.49
CA GLN A 166 8.58 10.02 -19.62
C GLN A 166 8.77 9.38 -18.23
N ALA A 167 7.73 8.83 -17.63
CA ALA A 167 7.84 8.14 -16.36
C ALA A 167 8.70 6.89 -16.44
N ARG A 168 8.60 6.12 -17.54
CA ARG A 168 9.42 4.92 -17.79
C ARG A 168 10.89 5.21 -18.06
N SER A 169 11.27 6.46 -18.34
CA SER A 169 12.67 6.85 -18.54
C SER A 169 13.47 7.05 -17.26
N VAL A 170 12.82 6.93 -16.08
CA VAL A 170 13.42 7.06 -14.74
C VAL A 170 13.86 5.72 -14.19
#